data_9f7e98cbd719cf08c8d6c4d7d0cf743a
#
_entry.id   9f7e98cbd719cf08c8d6c4d7d0cf743a
#
_cell.length_a   1.000
_cell.length_b   1.000
_cell.length_c   1.000
_cell.angle_alpha   90.00
_cell.angle_beta   90.00
_cell.angle_gamma   90.00
#
_symmetry.space_group_name_H-M   'P 1'
#
loop_
_entity.id
_entity.type
_entity.pdbx_description
1 polymer ?
#
loop_
_entity_poly.entity_id
_entity_poly.type
_entity_poly.pdbx_seq_one_letter_code
_entity_poly.pdbx_strand_id
1 'polypeptide(L)'
;MAKYVKLENLPELINVPPKSGHHSDVFTDTEYEKGLAIKFGINDTVCGSKRISMGRTIIPPHTANERHVHLSAEAAMYIVRGTMTLFLGPEATITKCPPGTFVFAPEGIIHGVANASRADEVELVFAYGGVPSKEAANIIFIDDSENDYPPPGWDAEE
;
A
#
# COMPACT_ATOMS: atom_id res chain seq x y z
N MET A 1 16.61 14.47 23.13
CA MET A 1 17.87 13.79 23.48
C MET A 1 17.67 12.28 23.40
N ALA A 2 18.51 11.56 22.66
CA ALA A 2 18.43 10.12 22.55
C ALA A 2 18.71 9.46 23.91
N LYS A 3 17.95 8.43 24.25
CA LYS A 3 18.17 7.63 25.46
C LYS A 3 19.01 6.39 25.08
N TYR A 4 20.06 6.12 25.81
CA TYR A 4 20.91 4.95 25.60
C TYR A 4 20.73 4.01 26.79
N VAL A 5 20.66 2.71 26.47
CA VAL A 5 20.53 1.63 27.44
C VAL A 5 21.64 0.62 27.17
N LYS A 6 22.29 0.13 28.20
CA LYS A 6 23.26 -0.97 28.08
C LYS A 6 22.53 -2.26 27.74
N LEU A 7 23.12 -3.13 26.91
CA LEU A 7 22.53 -4.42 26.51
C LEU A 7 22.06 -5.27 27.70
N GLU A 8 22.82 -5.29 28.77
CA GLU A 8 22.52 -6.03 30.01
C GLU A 8 21.24 -5.54 30.71
N ASN A 9 20.77 -4.33 30.39
CA ASN A 9 19.57 -3.72 30.98
C ASN A 9 18.38 -3.66 30.02
N LEU A 10 18.47 -4.33 28.84
CA LEU A 10 17.33 -4.43 27.93
C LEU A 10 16.26 -5.33 28.54
N PRO A 11 14.98 -4.92 28.55
CA PRO A 11 13.89 -5.78 28.98
C PRO A 11 13.84 -7.06 28.12
N GLU A 12 13.58 -8.21 28.73
CA GLU A 12 13.46 -9.50 28.06
C GLU A 12 12.44 -9.52 26.91
N LEU A 13 11.45 -8.64 26.97
CA LEU A 13 10.43 -8.44 25.93
C LEU A 13 10.96 -7.92 24.59
N ILE A 14 12.22 -7.46 24.55
CA ILE A 14 12.85 -6.95 23.32
C ILE A 14 13.58 -8.07 22.55
N ASN A 15 13.69 -9.25 23.11
CA ASN A 15 14.38 -10.40 22.52
C ASN A 15 13.50 -11.25 21.60
N VAL A 16 12.52 -10.68 20.93
CA VAL A 16 11.81 -11.39 19.85
C VAL A 16 12.71 -11.36 18.63
N PRO A 17 13.17 -12.52 18.15
CA PRO A 17 14.04 -12.53 16.96
C PRO A 17 13.30 -11.97 15.76
N PRO A 18 13.97 -11.16 14.92
CA PRO A 18 13.37 -10.68 13.70
C PRO A 18 13.05 -11.85 12.77
N LYS A 19 11.92 -11.78 12.08
CA LYS A 19 11.56 -12.72 11.03
C LYS A 19 11.82 -12.08 9.69
N SER A 20 12.39 -12.81 8.77
CA SER A 20 12.63 -12.40 7.40
C SER A 20 12.10 -13.46 6.44
N GLY A 21 11.67 -13.01 5.27
CA GLY A 21 11.20 -13.89 4.20
C GLY A 21 11.32 -13.20 2.85
N HIS A 22 11.47 -13.98 1.79
CA HIS A 22 11.49 -13.46 0.43
C HIS A 22 10.06 -13.38 -0.13
N HIS A 23 9.78 -12.40 -0.98
CA HIS A 23 8.44 -12.20 -1.54
C HIS A 23 7.92 -13.40 -2.36
N SER A 24 8.80 -14.25 -2.90
CA SER A 24 8.39 -15.48 -3.60
C SER A 24 7.69 -16.49 -2.69
N ASP A 25 7.97 -16.44 -1.38
CA ASP A 25 7.47 -17.39 -0.39
C ASP A 25 6.13 -16.93 0.21
N VAL A 26 5.64 -15.76 -0.20
CA VAL A 26 4.42 -15.15 0.31
C VAL A 26 3.30 -15.28 -0.72
N PHE A 27 2.09 -15.62 -0.22
CA PHE A 27 0.89 -15.70 -1.04
C PHE A 27 0.61 -14.38 -1.79
N THR A 28 0.23 -14.47 -3.06
CA THR A 28 -0.21 -13.32 -3.85
C THR A 28 -1.72 -13.18 -3.73
N ASP A 29 -2.17 -12.08 -3.16
CA ASP A 29 -3.58 -11.71 -3.07
C ASP A 29 -3.96 -10.88 -4.29
N THR A 30 -4.94 -11.35 -5.06
CA THR A 30 -5.49 -10.66 -6.24
C THR A 30 -6.93 -10.20 -6.02
N GLU A 31 -7.50 -10.49 -4.85
CA GLU A 31 -8.89 -10.22 -4.52
C GLU A 31 -9.08 -9.02 -3.60
N TYR A 32 -8.03 -8.65 -2.84
CA TYR A 32 -8.09 -7.54 -1.89
C TYR A 32 -8.33 -6.19 -2.57
N GLU A 33 -7.54 -5.90 -3.60
CA GLU A 33 -7.77 -4.78 -4.52
C GLU A 33 -7.75 -5.35 -5.93
N LYS A 34 -8.91 -5.47 -6.55
CA LYS A 34 -9.06 -6.11 -7.86
C LYS A 34 -8.15 -5.51 -8.92
N GLY A 35 -7.52 -6.38 -9.68
CA GLY A 35 -6.59 -6.01 -10.75
C GLY A 35 -5.14 -5.82 -10.29
N LEU A 36 -4.88 -5.75 -8.98
CA LEU A 36 -3.53 -5.65 -8.44
C LEU A 36 -3.02 -7.00 -7.95
N ALA A 37 -1.70 -7.19 -7.98
CA ALA A 37 -1.04 -8.36 -7.39
C ALA A 37 -0.32 -7.92 -6.10
N ILE A 38 -0.91 -8.25 -4.94
CA ILE A 38 -0.48 -7.79 -3.63
C ILE A 38 0.10 -8.94 -2.83
N LYS A 39 1.24 -8.69 -2.18
CA LYS A 39 1.88 -9.63 -1.26
C LYS A 39 2.12 -8.95 0.08
N PHE A 40 1.53 -9.48 1.15
CA PHE A 40 1.82 -9.06 2.52
C PHE A 40 2.97 -9.88 3.08
N GLY A 41 4.14 -9.27 3.18
CA GLY A 41 5.34 -9.89 3.78
C GLY A 41 5.40 -9.72 5.30
N ILE A 42 4.71 -8.71 5.84
CA ILE A 42 4.60 -8.42 7.27
C ILE A 42 3.13 -8.23 7.62
N ASN A 43 2.60 -9.09 8.46
CA ASN A 43 1.29 -8.97 9.09
C ASN A 43 1.22 -9.95 10.28
N ASP A 44 0.07 -10.04 10.92
CA ASP A 44 -0.16 -10.94 12.06
C ASP A 44 0.00 -12.42 11.68
N THR A 45 -0.51 -12.82 10.53
CA THR A 45 -0.47 -14.21 10.05
C THR A 45 0.95 -14.64 9.67
N VAL A 46 1.67 -13.80 8.91
CA VAL A 46 3.00 -14.14 8.38
C VAL A 46 4.07 -14.13 9.47
N CYS A 47 4.05 -13.14 10.35
CA CYS A 47 5.14 -12.94 11.32
C CYS A 47 4.70 -12.59 12.74
N GLY A 48 3.39 -12.53 13.02
CA GLY A 48 2.84 -12.17 14.32
C GLY A 48 2.94 -10.68 14.64
N SER A 49 2.98 -9.82 13.63
CA SER A 49 2.96 -8.37 13.82
C SER A 49 1.71 -7.93 14.57
N LYS A 50 1.83 -6.87 15.37
CA LYS A 50 0.73 -6.33 16.17
C LYS A 50 0.22 -4.97 15.69
N ARG A 51 1.08 -4.16 15.07
CA ARG A 51 0.79 -2.75 14.77
C ARG A 51 1.31 -2.28 13.42
N ILE A 52 1.76 -3.17 12.58
CA ILE A 52 2.20 -2.84 11.22
C ILE A 52 1.86 -3.98 10.29
N SER A 53 1.38 -3.66 9.11
CA SER A 53 1.38 -4.56 7.97
C SER A 53 2.12 -3.91 6.81
N MET A 54 2.87 -4.69 6.07
CA MET A 54 3.67 -4.19 4.96
C MET A 54 3.69 -5.21 3.84
N GLY A 55 3.65 -4.70 2.63
CA GLY A 55 3.63 -5.53 1.45
C GLY A 55 4.23 -4.86 0.22
N ARG A 56 4.11 -5.58 -0.86
CA ARG A 56 4.53 -5.20 -2.19
C ARG A 56 3.37 -5.34 -3.15
N THR A 57 3.20 -4.38 -4.03
CA THR A 57 2.14 -4.39 -5.05
C THR A 57 2.75 -4.26 -6.43
N ILE A 58 2.22 -5.04 -7.37
CA ILE A 58 2.40 -4.85 -8.80
C ILE A 58 1.09 -4.33 -9.38
N ILE A 59 1.16 -3.22 -10.10
CA ILE A 59 0.05 -2.70 -10.91
C ILE A 59 0.35 -3.04 -12.36
N PRO A 60 -0.41 -3.96 -12.98
CA PRO A 60 -0.22 -4.34 -14.37
C PRO A 60 -0.38 -3.14 -15.32
N PRO A 61 0.11 -3.25 -16.57
CA PRO A 61 -0.11 -2.22 -17.58
C PRO A 61 -1.59 -1.88 -17.75
N HIS A 62 -1.86 -0.59 -17.94
CA HIS A 62 -3.19 -0.03 -18.22
C HIS A 62 -4.27 -0.51 -17.24
N THR A 63 -3.96 -0.47 -15.95
CA THR A 63 -4.83 -0.94 -14.88
C THR A 63 -5.04 0.16 -13.84
N ALA A 64 -6.28 0.32 -13.38
CA ALA A 64 -6.65 1.13 -12.23
C ALA A 64 -7.43 0.28 -11.23
N ASN A 65 -7.20 0.47 -9.92
CA ASN A 65 -8.01 -0.17 -8.90
C ASN A 65 -9.28 0.65 -8.59
N GLU A 66 -10.18 0.06 -7.82
CA GLU A 66 -11.33 0.77 -7.25
C GLU A 66 -10.88 1.79 -6.21
N ARG A 67 -11.47 2.98 -6.20
CA ARG A 67 -11.25 3.96 -5.12
C ARG A 67 -11.74 3.40 -3.80
N HIS A 68 -11.01 3.72 -2.75
CA HIS A 68 -11.34 3.25 -1.42
C HIS A 68 -10.83 4.20 -0.33
N VAL A 69 -11.21 3.89 0.88
CA VAL A 69 -10.78 4.57 2.10
C VAL A 69 -10.37 3.54 3.14
N HIS A 70 -9.30 3.80 3.86
CA HIS A 70 -8.93 3.04 5.06
C HIS A 70 -9.42 3.82 6.28
N LEU A 71 -10.37 3.26 7.02
CA LEU A 71 -10.96 3.95 8.17
C LEU A 71 -10.12 3.83 9.46
N SER A 72 -9.21 2.86 9.51
CA SER A 72 -8.49 2.52 10.75
C SER A 72 -6.97 2.39 10.56
N ALA A 73 -6.44 2.87 9.43
CA ALA A 73 -5.01 2.82 9.17
C ALA A 73 -4.54 4.01 8.33
N GLU A 74 -3.38 4.50 8.64
CA GLU A 74 -2.60 5.32 7.72
C GLU A 74 -1.86 4.40 6.75
N ALA A 75 -1.74 4.82 5.49
CA ALA A 75 -0.98 4.09 4.48
C ALA A 75 0.23 4.93 4.01
N ALA A 76 1.36 4.27 3.92
CA ALA A 76 2.56 4.81 3.29
C ALA A 76 2.95 3.94 2.11
N MET A 77 3.41 4.55 1.02
CA MET A 77 3.87 3.85 -0.18
C MET A 77 5.20 4.42 -0.63
N TYR A 78 6.01 3.58 -1.26
CA TYR A 78 7.23 3.99 -1.95
C TYR A 78 7.25 3.33 -3.33
N ILE A 79 7.42 4.16 -4.36
CA ILE A 79 7.41 3.70 -5.75
C ILE A 79 8.80 3.21 -6.12
N VAL A 80 8.91 1.93 -6.44
CA VAL A 80 10.18 1.26 -6.77
C VAL A 80 10.48 1.34 -8.26
N ARG A 81 9.46 1.11 -9.11
CA ARG A 81 9.61 1.03 -10.57
C ARG A 81 8.32 1.44 -11.26
N GLY A 82 8.43 2.06 -12.42
CA GLY A 82 7.32 2.60 -13.18
C GLY A 82 6.75 3.89 -12.54
N THR A 83 5.88 4.59 -13.26
CA THR A 83 5.20 5.78 -12.74
C THR A 83 3.78 5.43 -12.34
N MET A 84 3.49 5.49 -11.04
CA MET A 84 2.15 5.29 -10.51
C MET A 84 1.31 6.55 -10.71
N THR A 85 0.08 6.39 -11.14
CA THR A 85 -0.94 7.43 -11.08
C THR A 85 -1.68 7.29 -9.75
N LEU A 86 -1.74 8.36 -8.98
CA LEU A 86 -2.47 8.44 -7.72
C LEU A 86 -3.72 9.29 -7.93
N PHE A 87 -4.87 8.81 -7.48
CA PHE A 87 -6.12 9.55 -7.41
C PHE A 87 -6.41 9.92 -5.97
N LEU A 88 -6.61 11.20 -5.68
CA LEU A 88 -6.85 11.69 -4.33
C LEU A 88 -8.19 12.40 -4.21
N GLY A 89 -8.87 12.11 -3.12
CA GLY A 89 -10.11 12.78 -2.73
C GLY A 89 -11.32 12.39 -3.55
N PRO A 90 -12.48 13.00 -3.25
CA PRO A 90 -13.74 12.73 -3.95
C PRO A 90 -13.68 13.03 -5.46
N GLU A 91 -12.89 14.02 -5.85
CA GLU A 91 -12.74 14.48 -7.24
C GLU A 91 -11.68 13.69 -8.02
N ALA A 92 -11.06 12.69 -7.40
CA ALA A 92 -10.01 11.85 -7.98
C ALA A 92 -8.90 12.68 -8.64
N THR A 93 -8.38 13.68 -7.92
CA THR A 93 -7.29 14.53 -8.40
C THR A 93 -6.08 13.68 -8.79
N ILE A 94 -5.61 13.83 -10.03
CA ILE A 94 -4.53 13.02 -10.59
C ILE A 94 -3.17 13.57 -10.15
N THR A 95 -2.33 12.68 -9.63
CA THR A 95 -0.93 12.97 -9.30
C THR A 95 -0.04 11.85 -9.86
N LYS A 96 1.00 12.20 -10.60
CA LYS A 96 1.99 11.25 -11.11
C LYS A 96 3.10 11.06 -10.10
N CYS A 97 3.39 9.81 -9.79
CA CYS A 97 4.36 9.38 -8.79
C CYS A 97 5.44 8.52 -9.46
N PRO A 98 6.54 9.12 -9.94
CA PRO A 98 7.66 8.37 -10.54
C PRO A 98 8.43 7.57 -9.47
N PRO A 99 9.36 6.69 -9.88
CA PRO A 99 10.22 5.96 -8.95
C PRO A 99 10.94 6.90 -7.97
N GLY A 100 11.02 6.48 -6.70
CA GLY A 100 11.59 7.30 -5.63
C GLY A 100 10.59 8.18 -4.90
N THR A 101 9.32 8.19 -5.31
CA THR A 101 8.26 8.97 -4.65
C THR A 101 7.76 8.26 -3.39
N PHE A 102 7.67 9.00 -2.29
CA PHE A 102 6.92 8.61 -1.10
C PHE A 102 5.50 9.17 -1.17
N VAL A 103 4.52 8.34 -0.84
CA VAL A 103 3.11 8.72 -0.74
C VAL A 103 2.62 8.43 0.67
N PHE A 104 1.90 9.38 1.24
CA PHE A 104 1.21 9.22 2.52
C PHE A 104 -0.29 9.41 2.32
N ALA A 105 -1.06 8.42 2.73
CA ALA A 105 -2.51 8.46 2.75
C ALA A 105 -3.00 8.40 4.21
N PRO A 106 -3.49 9.51 4.78
CA PRO A 106 -4.05 9.51 6.12
C PRO A 106 -5.32 8.66 6.21
N GLU A 107 -5.71 8.29 7.42
CA GLU A 107 -7.02 7.68 7.68
C GLU A 107 -8.14 8.51 7.06
N GLY A 108 -9.12 7.83 6.45
CA GLY A 108 -10.31 8.46 5.91
C GLY A 108 -10.14 9.21 4.60
N ILE A 109 -8.95 9.26 4.00
CA ILE A 109 -8.78 9.86 2.67
C ILE A 109 -9.21 8.88 1.58
N ILE A 110 -10.08 9.33 0.67
CA ILE A 110 -10.44 8.56 -0.53
C ILE A 110 -9.24 8.58 -1.48
N HIS A 111 -8.80 7.41 -1.91
CA HIS A 111 -7.71 7.29 -2.87
C HIS A 111 -7.86 6.06 -3.76
N GLY A 112 -7.15 6.08 -4.86
CA GLY A 112 -6.96 4.96 -5.78
C GLY A 112 -5.62 5.10 -6.48
N VAL A 113 -5.19 4.01 -7.11
CA VAL A 113 -3.91 3.94 -7.83
C VAL A 113 -4.11 3.34 -9.21
N ALA A 114 -3.24 3.73 -10.14
CA ALA A 114 -3.28 3.20 -11.50
C ALA A 114 -1.89 3.16 -12.13
N ASN A 115 -1.82 2.44 -13.23
CA ASN A 115 -0.69 2.41 -14.14
C ASN A 115 -1.16 2.80 -15.54
N ALA A 116 -0.78 3.98 -15.99
CA ALA A 116 -1.13 4.49 -17.32
C ALA A 116 -0.32 3.83 -18.44
N SER A 117 0.88 3.31 -18.16
CA SER A 117 1.70 2.65 -19.16
C SER A 117 0.97 1.44 -19.76
N ARG A 118 1.09 1.28 -21.07
CA ARG A 118 0.53 0.14 -21.80
C ARG A 118 1.52 -1.03 -21.93
N ALA A 119 2.77 -0.82 -21.53
CA ALA A 119 3.86 -1.79 -21.71
C ALA A 119 4.48 -2.25 -20.39
N ASP A 120 4.68 -1.33 -19.45
CA ASP A 120 5.47 -1.56 -18.24
C ASP A 120 4.60 -1.67 -17.00
N GLU A 121 5.03 -2.51 -16.05
CA GLU A 121 4.43 -2.62 -14.73
C GLU A 121 4.88 -1.48 -13.81
N VAL A 122 4.03 -1.12 -12.86
CA VAL A 122 4.41 -0.34 -11.69
C VAL A 122 4.64 -1.27 -10.51
N GLU A 123 5.74 -1.06 -9.80
CA GLU A 123 6.06 -1.76 -8.56
C GLU A 123 6.17 -0.76 -7.41
N LEU A 124 5.49 -1.05 -6.33
CA LEU A 124 5.56 -0.27 -5.10
C LEU A 124 5.62 -1.17 -3.87
N VAL A 125 6.17 -0.65 -2.79
CA VAL A 125 6.01 -1.20 -1.44
C VAL A 125 5.11 -0.29 -0.64
N PHE A 126 4.34 -0.88 0.27
CA PHE A 126 3.43 -0.13 1.13
C PHE A 126 3.46 -0.64 2.56
N ALA A 127 3.02 0.20 3.48
CA ALA A 127 2.80 -0.17 4.88
C ALA A 127 1.50 0.45 5.39
N TYR A 128 0.77 -0.31 6.23
CA TYR A 128 -0.33 0.20 7.03
C TYR A 128 0.14 0.35 8.47
N GLY A 129 0.04 1.57 8.99
CA GLY A 129 0.42 1.91 10.36
C GLY A 129 -0.70 1.64 11.34
N GLY A 130 -0.33 1.16 12.53
CA GLY A 130 -1.26 0.95 13.63
C GLY A 130 -2.06 -0.34 13.60
N VAL A 131 -2.01 -1.11 12.51
CA VAL A 131 -2.82 -2.32 12.31
C VAL A 131 -1.98 -3.52 11.91
N PRO A 132 -2.35 -4.74 12.36
CA PRO A 132 -1.58 -5.95 12.07
C PRO A 132 -1.94 -6.61 10.73
N SER A 133 -3.00 -6.17 10.06
CA SER A 133 -3.54 -6.82 8.86
C SER A 133 -4.35 -5.86 7.99
N LYS A 134 -4.63 -6.28 6.75
CA LYS A 134 -5.54 -5.56 5.84
C LYS A 134 -6.97 -5.50 6.36
N GLU A 135 -7.43 -6.55 7.04
CA GLU A 135 -8.77 -6.62 7.64
C GLU A 135 -8.92 -5.57 8.74
N ALA A 136 -7.89 -5.39 9.57
CA ALA A 136 -7.88 -4.39 10.62
C ALA A 136 -7.79 -2.95 10.10
N ALA A 137 -7.31 -2.75 8.86
CA ALA A 137 -7.29 -1.44 8.22
C ALA A 137 -8.70 -0.91 7.87
N ASN A 138 -9.69 -1.80 7.85
CA ASN A 138 -11.10 -1.47 7.63
C ASN A 138 -11.30 -0.69 6.32
N ILE A 139 -11.00 -1.34 5.20
CA ILE A 139 -11.17 -0.76 3.87
C ILE A 139 -12.65 -0.69 3.48
N ILE A 140 -13.04 0.43 2.90
CA ILE A 140 -14.35 0.62 2.27
C ILE A 140 -14.15 1.10 0.85
N PHE A 141 -14.70 0.35 -0.11
CA PHE A 141 -14.66 0.74 -1.52
C PHE A 141 -15.77 1.73 -1.86
N ILE A 142 -15.47 2.67 -2.73
CA ILE A 142 -16.43 3.67 -3.22
C ILE A 142 -17.24 3.06 -4.36
N ASP A 143 -18.55 3.23 -4.31
CA ASP A 143 -19.42 2.89 -5.44
C ASP A 143 -19.33 4.00 -6.49
N ASP A 144 -18.56 3.73 -7.53
CA ASP A 144 -18.35 4.65 -8.65
C ASP A 144 -19.24 4.34 -9.87
N SER A 145 -20.31 3.56 -9.70
CA SER A 145 -21.20 3.19 -10.80
C SER A 145 -21.86 4.39 -11.52
N GLU A 146 -21.99 5.52 -10.83
CA GLU A 146 -22.54 6.77 -11.34
C GLU A 146 -21.50 7.90 -11.47
N ASN A 147 -20.21 7.60 -11.30
CA ASN A 147 -19.12 8.56 -11.33
C ASN A 147 -18.15 8.28 -12.49
N ASP A 148 -17.50 9.33 -12.97
CA ASP A 148 -16.41 9.20 -13.94
C ASP A 148 -15.11 8.76 -13.23
N TYR A 149 -15.02 7.46 -12.93
CA TYR A 149 -13.81 6.89 -12.34
C TYR A 149 -13.35 5.63 -13.10
N PRO A 150 -12.07 5.49 -13.47
CA PRO A 150 -11.03 6.53 -13.38
C PRO A 150 -11.36 7.79 -14.21
N PRO A 151 -10.93 9.00 -13.74
CA PRO A 151 -11.32 10.25 -14.42
C PRO A 151 -10.72 10.34 -15.83
N PRO A 152 -11.37 11.05 -16.77
CA PRO A 152 -10.85 11.21 -18.13
C PRO A 152 -9.40 11.71 -18.15
N GLY A 153 -8.57 11.10 -19.01
CA GLY A 153 -7.17 11.48 -19.18
C GLY A 153 -6.22 10.84 -18.15
N TRP A 154 -6.69 9.97 -17.28
CA TRP A 154 -5.85 9.27 -16.30
C TRP A 154 -4.75 8.43 -16.94
N ASP A 155 -5.02 7.88 -18.12
CA ASP A 155 -4.17 7.00 -18.92
C ASP A 155 -3.34 7.74 -19.96
N ALA A 156 -3.30 9.06 -19.91
CA ALA A 156 -2.36 9.83 -20.73
C ALA A 156 -0.93 9.48 -20.34
N GLU A 157 -0.18 8.92 -21.29
CA GLU A 157 1.26 8.71 -21.16
C GLU A 157 1.96 10.07 -21.37
N GLU A 158 2.97 10.36 -20.53
CA GLU A 158 3.85 11.52 -20.67
C GLU A 158 4.91 11.29 -21.74
#